data_d155a78f5dfe545b461f5079da051042
#
_entry.id   d155a78f5dfe545b461f5079da051042
#
_cell.length_a   1.000
_cell.length_b   1.000
_cell.length_c   1.000
_cell.angle_alpha   90.00
_cell.angle_beta   90.00
_cell.angle_gamma   90.00
#
_symmetry.space_group_name_H-M   'P 1'
#
loop_
_entity.id
_entity.type
_entity.pdbx_description
1 polymer ?
#
loop_
_entity_poly.entity_id
_entity_poly.type
_entity_poly.pdbx_seq_one_letter_code
_entity_poly.pdbx_strand_id
1 'polypeptide(L)'
;MNLFIFGNPMSGSHSGQLQINQIVEACTKHSIHFKLFQTQRAGELPELFEKHLPERNEHTKVVIIGGDGTLNEALQYLKEHRLIVPLSYLPAGTGNDFSREMNLIHDAEQFVLNLQAAPTVDLEFLSYHEKYSDKSGVALNSLGFGIDAAICELNQHQRQAVLESNGIKKASYLTPILKAFREREEFAAIITLNNSESFSVTQNLLVGAFNHSYFGGGIRFVPTAKQGNHSFEIVIARKVSAFTILKAFPFILTNGTHFKHFPNNLQKYNCTSARIQINEPIKAQTDGEFIIYDKVDLNISLEYYPFIVTYIHQK
;
A
#
# COMPACT_ATOMS: atom_id res chain seq x y z
N MET A 1 -15.58 21.09 15.26
CA MET A 1 -14.60 20.26 14.54
C MET A 1 -13.94 21.13 13.48
N ASN A 2 -12.62 21.12 13.44
CA ASN A 2 -11.83 21.79 12.40
C ASN A 2 -11.12 20.70 11.57
N LEU A 3 -11.00 20.89 10.26
CA LEU A 3 -10.31 19.95 9.38
C LEU A 3 -9.08 20.61 8.76
N PHE A 4 -7.95 19.88 8.80
CA PHE A 4 -6.81 20.12 7.94
C PHE A 4 -6.84 19.06 6.86
N ILE A 5 -7.12 19.47 5.64
CA ILE A 5 -7.30 18.62 4.48
C ILE A 5 -6.05 18.71 3.61
N PHE A 6 -5.32 17.62 3.50
CA PHE A 6 -4.16 17.51 2.62
C PHE A 6 -4.56 16.64 1.43
N GLY A 7 -4.65 17.24 0.25
CA GLY A 7 -5.17 16.60 -0.95
C GLY A 7 -4.14 16.51 -2.06
N ASN A 8 -4.12 15.36 -2.75
CA ASN A 8 -3.37 15.16 -3.99
C ASN A 8 -4.31 15.21 -5.19
N PRO A 9 -4.41 16.36 -5.90
CA PRO A 9 -5.33 16.54 -7.04
C PRO A 9 -5.07 15.56 -8.18
N MET A 10 -3.81 15.15 -8.37
CA MET A 10 -3.37 14.27 -9.47
C MET A 10 -3.63 12.79 -9.20
N SER A 11 -4.06 12.44 -7.99
CA SER A 11 -4.35 11.06 -7.62
C SER A 11 -5.46 10.46 -8.49
N GLY A 12 -5.33 9.16 -8.82
CA GLY A 12 -6.35 8.39 -9.52
C GLY A 12 -6.78 8.98 -10.87
N SER A 13 -5.85 9.51 -11.67
CA SER A 13 -6.14 10.18 -12.95
C SER A 13 -7.16 11.32 -12.78
N HIS A 14 -6.89 12.23 -11.86
CA HIS A 14 -7.70 13.40 -11.48
C HIS A 14 -8.94 13.13 -10.60
N SER A 15 -9.20 11.89 -10.16
CA SER A 15 -10.25 11.65 -9.16
C SER A 15 -9.93 12.33 -7.81
N GLY A 16 -8.66 12.61 -7.52
CA GLY A 16 -8.22 13.42 -6.39
C GLY A 16 -8.83 14.81 -6.40
N GLN A 17 -8.77 15.53 -7.53
CA GLN A 17 -9.37 16.86 -7.65
C GLN A 17 -10.90 16.82 -7.46
N LEU A 18 -11.57 15.79 -8.00
CA LEU A 18 -13.00 15.62 -7.82
C LEU A 18 -13.36 15.42 -6.34
N GLN A 19 -12.66 14.55 -5.64
CA GLN A 19 -12.88 14.31 -4.20
C GLN A 19 -12.59 15.55 -3.36
N ILE A 20 -11.54 16.31 -3.71
CA ILE A 20 -11.23 17.59 -3.04
C ILE A 20 -12.39 18.58 -3.20
N ASN A 21 -12.95 18.72 -4.40
CA ASN A 21 -14.08 19.61 -4.64
C ASN A 21 -15.31 19.16 -3.86
N GLN A 22 -15.61 17.87 -3.84
CA GLN A 22 -16.75 17.29 -3.12
C GLN A 22 -16.64 17.46 -1.60
N ILE A 23 -15.46 17.26 -1.01
CA ILE A 23 -15.30 17.48 0.45
C ILE A 23 -15.40 18.95 0.82
N VAL A 24 -14.90 19.87 -0.01
CA VAL A 24 -15.05 21.33 0.18
C VAL A 24 -16.52 21.72 0.15
N GLU A 25 -17.29 21.21 -0.82
CA GLU A 25 -18.74 21.43 -0.91
C GLU A 25 -19.46 20.87 0.33
N ALA A 26 -19.16 19.65 0.75
CA ALA A 26 -19.72 19.03 1.93
C ALA A 26 -19.41 19.82 3.21
N CYS A 27 -18.17 20.25 3.41
CA CYS A 27 -17.79 21.08 4.56
C CYS A 27 -18.54 22.41 4.57
N THR A 28 -18.67 23.06 3.42
CA THR A 28 -19.40 24.32 3.28
C THR A 28 -20.89 24.14 3.60
N LYS A 29 -21.52 23.10 3.01
CA LYS A 29 -22.94 22.76 3.23
C LYS A 29 -23.27 22.50 4.70
N HIS A 30 -22.36 21.85 5.42
CA HIS A 30 -22.55 21.46 6.82
C HIS A 30 -21.87 22.43 7.81
N SER A 31 -21.42 23.60 7.36
CA SER A 31 -20.77 24.64 8.19
C SER A 31 -19.58 24.11 9.01
N ILE A 32 -18.76 23.25 8.40
CA ILE A 32 -17.55 22.70 9.01
C ILE A 32 -16.35 23.54 8.61
N HIS A 33 -15.61 24.04 9.60
CA HIS A 33 -14.40 24.80 9.35
C HIS A 33 -13.26 23.90 8.86
N PHE A 34 -12.59 24.34 7.80
CA PHE A 34 -11.45 23.60 7.25
C PHE A 34 -10.37 24.53 6.69
N LYS A 35 -9.15 24.00 6.62
CA LYS A 35 -8.05 24.51 5.81
C LYS A 35 -7.68 23.45 4.79
N LEU A 36 -7.55 23.85 3.52
CA LEU A 36 -7.20 22.97 2.41
C LEU A 36 -5.78 23.24 1.95
N PHE A 37 -4.97 22.19 1.88
CA PHE A 37 -3.61 22.18 1.38
C PHE A 37 -3.53 21.17 0.24
N GLN A 38 -3.09 21.59 -0.94
CA GLN A 38 -3.03 20.73 -2.12
C GLN A 38 -1.60 20.58 -2.59
N THR A 39 -1.19 19.35 -2.89
CA THR A 39 0.09 19.09 -3.52
C THR A 39 0.07 19.52 -4.99
N GLN A 40 1.17 20.11 -5.46
CA GLN A 40 1.36 20.50 -6.85
C GLN A 40 2.27 19.52 -7.60
N ARG A 41 3.02 18.71 -6.86
CA ARG A 41 3.94 17.69 -7.37
C ARG A 41 3.97 16.47 -6.45
N ALA A 42 4.45 15.35 -6.99
CA ALA A 42 4.72 14.15 -6.19
C ALA A 42 5.80 14.45 -5.13
N GLY A 43 5.67 13.86 -3.94
CA GLY A 43 6.61 14.02 -2.83
C GLY A 43 6.54 15.38 -2.13
N GLU A 44 5.49 16.18 -2.31
CA GLU A 44 5.34 17.50 -1.68
C GLU A 44 4.59 17.46 -0.34
N LEU A 45 3.88 16.39 -0.06
CA LEU A 45 3.09 16.27 1.16
C LEU A 45 3.91 16.48 2.45
N PRO A 46 5.15 15.96 2.57
CA PRO A 46 6.03 16.25 3.71
C PRO A 46 6.26 17.75 3.95
N GLU A 47 6.49 18.54 2.89
CA GLU A 47 6.71 19.98 2.99
C GLU A 47 5.45 20.71 3.50
N LEU A 48 4.28 20.26 3.02
CA LEU A 48 3.00 20.79 3.51
C LEU A 48 2.76 20.42 4.97
N PHE A 49 3.15 19.22 5.38
CA PHE A 49 3.06 18.80 6.78
C PHE A 49 3.99 19.60 7.68
N GLU A 50 5.26 19.75 7.32
CA GLU A 50 6.22 20.57 8.06
C GLU A 50 5.69 21.99 8.30
N LYS A 51 5.12 22.60 7.27
CA LYS A 51 4.63 23.97 7.31
C LYS A 51 3.33 24.13 8.11
N HIS A 52 2.38 23.21 7.98
CA HIS A 52 1.01 23.43 8.43
C HIS A 52 0.56 22.57 9.61
N LEU A 53 1.16 21.38 9.85
CA LEU A 53 0.80 20.58 11.03
C LEU A 53 1.01 21.31 12.37
N PRO A 54 2.03 22.18 12.54
CA PRO A 54 2.18 22.93 13.78
C PRO A 54 1.02 23.91 14.09
N GLU A 55 0.26 24.32 13.08
CA GLU A 55 -0.89 25.21 13.25
C GLU A 55 -2.15 24.49 13.80
N ARG A 56 -2.14 23.15 13.88
CA ARG A 56 -3.28 22.37 14.38
C ARG A 56 -3.44 22.53 15.89
N ASN A 57 -4.66 22.39 16.35
CA ASN A 57 -5.00 22.26 17.77
C ASN A 57 -5.65 20.91 18.05
N GLU A 58 -5.98 20.63 19.30
CA GLU A 58 -6.58 19.37 19.75
C GLU A 58 -7.94 19.04 19.10
N HIS A 59 -8.65 20.05 18.58
CA HIS A 59 -9.94 19.89 17.90
C HIS A 59 -9.78 19.72 16.38
N THR A 60 -8.54 19.73 15.87
CA THR A 60 -8.25 19.63 14.44
C THR A 60 -8.02 18.17 14.04
N LYS A 61 -8.86 17.67 13.13
CA LYS A 61 -8.67 16.36 12.50
C LYS A 61 -7.92 16.52 11.18
N VAL A 62 -6.96 15.63 10.93
CA VAL A 62 -6.16 15.62 9.71
C VAL A 62 -6.75 14.62 8.72
N VAL A 63 -7.08 15.11 7.52
CA VAL A 63 -7.68 14.32 6.43
C VAL A 63 -6.71 14.24 5.27
N ILE A 64 -6.40 13.05 4.83
CA ILE A 64 -5.61 12.79 3.62
C ILE A 64 -6.57 12.42 2.49
N ILE A 65 -6.45 13.12 1.35
CA ILE A 65 -7.20 12.80 0.12
C ILE A 65 -6.20 12.42 -0.97
N GLY A 66 -6.25 11.15 -1.40
CA GLY A 66 -5.31 10.65 -2.39
C GLY A 66 -5.42 9.14 -2.59
N GLY A 67 -4.40 8.55 -3.18
CA GLY A 67 -4.24 7.09 -3.24
C GLY A 67 -3.43 6.56 -2.06
N ASP A 68 -3.19 5.24 -2.08
CA ASP A 68 -2.39 4.56 -1.04
C ASP A 68 -0.97 5.17 -0.91
N GLY A 69 -0.35 5.61 -2.03
CA GLY A 69 0.94 6.29 -2.00
C GLY A 69 0.91 7.63 -1.24
N THR A 70 -0.16 8.43 -1.40
CA THR A 70 -0.31 9.69 -0.65
C THR A 70 -0.47 9.42 0.85
N LEU A 71 -1.22 8.37 1.21
CA LEU A 71 -1.37 7.95 2.60
C LEU A 71 -0.04 7.42 3.17
N ASN A 72 0.72 6.67 2.37
CA ASN A 72 2.05 6.18 2.74
C ASN A 72 3.03 7.35 3.00
N GLU A 73 3.08 8.37 2.11
CA GLU A 73 3.89 9.59 2.33
C GLU A 73 3.55 10.27 3.65
N ALA A 74 2.25 10.37 3.97
CA ALA A 74 1.79 10.95 5.23
C ALA A 74 2.30 10.16 6.44
N LEU A 75 2.12 8.85 6.43
CA LEU A 75 2.55 7.96 7.51
C LEU A 75 4.08 7.95 7.66
N GLN A 76 4.80 7.91 6.54
CA GLN A 76 6.27 7.95 6.52
C GLN A 76 6.79 9.21 7.21
N TYR A 77 6.28 10.40 6.82
CA TYR A 77 6.66 11.67 7.45
C TYR A 77 6.41 11.68 8.94
N LEU A 78 5.22 11.25 9.38
CA LEU A 78 4.84 11.26 10.79
C LEU A 78 5.72 10.31 11.62
N LYS A 79 6.07 9.17 11.07
CA LYS A 79 7.00 8.20 11.68
C LYS A 79 8.42 8.76 11.81
N GLU A 80 8.96 9.31 10.73
CA GLU A 80 10.32 9.89 10.72
C GLU A 80 10.47 11.02 11.75
N HIS A 81 9.43 11.85 11.90
CA HIS A 81 9.42 12.97 12.84
C HIS A 81 8.88 12.58 14.23
N ARG A 82 8.55 11.32 14.46
CA ARG A 82 7.98 10.79 15.73
C ARG A 82 6.75 11.57 16.19
N LEU A 83 5.93 11.98 15.22
CA LEU A 83 4.68 12.68 15.48
C LEU A 83 3.52 11.70 15.58
N ILE A 84 2.67 11.86 16.59
CA ILE A 84 1.44 11.07 16.74
C ILE A 84 0.27 12.00 16.41
N VAL A 85 -0.23 11.89 15.18
CA VAL A 85 -1.36 12.67 14.66
C VAL A 85 -2.35 11.70 14.03
N PRO A 86 -3.50 11.43 14.65
CA PRO A 86 -4.50 10.54 14.08
C PRO A 86 -4.88 10.99 12.66
N LEU A 87 -4.72 10.09 11.68
CA LEU A 87 -5.04 10.36 10.28
C LEU A 87 -6.43 9.87 9.93
N SER A 88 -7.16 10.65 9.14
CA SER A 88 -8.35 10.19 8.42
C SER A 88 -8.01 10.07 6.94
N TYR A 89 -8.61 9.12 6.23
CA TYR A 89 -8.30 8.88 4.83
C TYR A 89 -9.57 8.84 3.99
N LEU A 90 -9.66 9.73 3.00
CA LEU A 90 -10.67 9.73 1.95
C LEU A 90 -10.02 9.27 0.64
N PRO A 91 -10.28 8.04 0.18
CA PRO A 91 -9.57 7.46 -0.93
C PRO A 91 -9.95 8.10 -2.27
N ALA A 92 -8.94 8.44 -3.05
CA ALA A 92 -9.07 9.04 -4.38
C ALA A 92 -8.08 8.45 -5.41
N GLY A 93 -7.40 7.37 -5.07
CA GLY A 93 -6.48 6.67 -5.97
C GLY A 93 -7.18 5.70 -6.91
N THR A 94 -6.41 5.04 -7.78
CA THR A 94 -6.92 4.02 -8.70
C THR A 94 -7.12 2.67 -8.00
N GLY A 95 -6.20 2.27 -7.13
CA GLY A 95 -6.23 0.97 -6.42
C GLY A 95 -7.03 1.04 -5.14
N ASN A 96 -6.62 1.90 -4.24
CA ASN A 96 -7.18 2.09 -2.91
C ASN A 96 -7.31 0.76 -2.13
N ASP A 97 -6.24 -0.05 -2.17
CA ASP A 97 -6.23 -1.38 -1.56
C ASP A 97 -6.40 -1.31 -0.04
N PHE A 98 -5.76 -0.33 0.61
CA PHE A 98 -5.93 -0.06 2.04
C PHE A 98 -7.39 0.28 2.40
N SER A 99 -8.04 1.16 1.64
CA SER A 99 -9.44 1.52 1.92
C SER A 99 -10.42 0.37 1.69
N ARG A 100 -10.11 -0.52 0.75
CA ARG A 100 -10.90 -1.75 0.50
C ARG A 100 -10.79 -2.73 1.66
N GLU A 101 -9.59 -2.94 2.18
CA GLU A 101 -9.38 -3.79 3.36
C GLU A 101 -10.15 -3.25 4.56
N MET A 102 -10.08 -1.94 4.77
CA MET A 102 -10.73 -1.26 5.89
C MET A 102 -12.22 -0.99 5.68
N ASN A 103 -12.77 -1.24 4.49
CA ASN A 103 -14.16 -0.91 4.14
C ASN A 103 -14.53 0.55 4.46
N LEU A 104 -13.66 1.50 4.04
CA LEU A 104 -13.83 2.92 4.32
C LEU A 104 -14.88 3.58 3.43
N ILE A 105 -15.48 4.67 3.92
CA ILE A 105 -16.39 5.53 3.14
C ILE A 105 -15.61 6.24 2.02
N HIS A 106 -16.15 6.20 0.80
CA HIS A 106 -15.61 6.87 -0.38
C HIS A 106 -16.38 8.13 -0.78
N ASP A 107 -17.61 8.26 -0.30
CA ASP A 107 -18.44 9.45 -0.54
C ASP A 107 -18.03 10.57 0.40
N ALA A 108 -17.69 11.74 -0.16
CA ALA A 108 -17.15 12.85 0.60
C ALA A 108 -18.13 13.44 1.61
N GLU A 109 -19.42 13.50 1.29
CA GLU A 109 -20.45 14.03 2.21
C GLU A 109 -20.66 13.08 3.38
N GLN A 110 -20.82 11.78 3.10
CA GLN A 110 -20.96 10.77 4.15
C GLN A 110 -19.69 10.71 5.01
N PHE A 111 -18.50 10.82 4.40
CA PHE A 111 -17.24 10.87 5.14
C PHE A 111 -17.24 12.01 6.16
N VAL A 112 -17.53 13.24 5.74
CA VAL A 112 -17.54 14.42 6.62
C VAL A 112 -18.57 14.28 7.74
N LEU A 113 -19.78 13.79 7.45
CA LEU A 113 -20.84 13.59 8.44
C LEU A 113 -20.48 12.54 9.49
N ASN A 114 -19.81 11.47 9.07
CA ASN A 114 -19.40 10.40 10.00
C ASN A 114 -18.11 10.75 10.76
N LEU A 115 -17.25 11.61 10.22
CA LEU A 115 -15.94 11.89 10.76
C LEU A 115 -15.97 12.41 12.21
N GLN A 116 -17.01 13.16 12.61
CA GLN A 116 -17.12 13.70 13.95
C GLN A 116 -17.21 12.62 15.03
N ALA A 117 -18.00 11.58 14.78
CA ALA A 117 -18.21 10.46 15.70
C ALA A 117 -17.31 9.26 15.41
N ALA A 118 -16.47 9.34 14.37
CA ALA A 118 -15.59 8.26 13.96
C ALA A 118 -14.59 7.90 15.07
N PRO A 119 -14.42 6.61 15.38
CA PRO A 119 -13.46 6.17 16.38
C PRO A 119 -12.02 6.36 15.89
N THR A 120 -11.12 6.58 16.84
CA THR A 120 -9.68 6.42 16.60
C THR A 120 -9.30 4.99 16.94
N VAL A 121 -8.66 4.31 16.01
CA VAL A 121 -8.18 2.93 16.17
C VAL A 121 -6.72 2.85 15.73
N ASP A 122 -5.96 1.99 16.36
CA ASP A 122 -4.59 1.70 15.96
C ASP A 122 -4.61 0.68 14.82
N LEU A 123 -4.22 1.13 13.62
CA LEU A 123 -4.11 0.28 12.44
C LEU A 123 -2.68 -0.23 12.26
N GLU A 124 -2.57 -1.43 11.76
CA GLU A 124 -1.33 -2.13 11.51
C GLU A 124 -0.67 -1.66 10.23
N PHE A 125 0.63 -1.52 10.23
CA PHE A 125 1.47 -1.28 9.06
C PHE A 125 2.82 -1.98 9.22
N LEU A 126 3.53 -2.17 8.12
CA LEU A 126 4.87 -2.73 8.13
C LEU A 126 5.89 -1.60 8.27
N SER A 127 6.77 -1.69 9.26
CA SER A 127 7.97 -0.87 9.37
C SER A 127 9.15 -1.71 8.90
N TYR A 128 10.04 -1.14 8.11
CA TYR A 128 11.21 -1.85 7.61
C TYR A 128 12.48 -1.03 7.77
N HIS A 129 13.60 -1.75 7.88
CA HIS A 129 14.95 -1.19 7.85
C HIS A 129 15.85 -2.05 6.99
N GLU A 130 16.41 -1.46 5.93
CA GLU A 130 17.37 -2.10 5.03
C GLU A 130 18.80 -1.72 5.45
N LYS A 131 19.59 -2.72 5.86
CA LYS A 131 20.86 -2.49 6.54
C LYS A 131 21.99 -1.97 5.66
N TYR A 132 22.05 -2.36 4.37
CA TYR A 132 23.14 -1.95 3.50
C TYR A 132 23.02 -0.49 3.05
N SER A 133 21.81 -0.04 2.80
CA SER A 133 21.51 1.36 2.45
C SER A 133 21.20 2.24 3.65
N ASP A 134 21.06 1.64 4.83
CA ASP A 134 20.62 2.30 6.08
C ASP A 134 19.29 3.03 5.94
N LYS A 135 18.39 2.50 5.07
CA LYS A 135 17.09 3.09 4.80
C LYS A 135 16.01 2.43 5.64
N SER A 136 15.22 3.26 6.28
CA SER A 136 13.99 2.85 6.97
C SER A 136 12.78 3.37 6.25
N GLY A 137 11.67 2.67 6.37
CA GLY A 137 10.42 3.08 5.76
C GLY A 137 9.21 2.35 6.31
N VAL A 138 8.06 2.67 5.74
CA VAL A 138 6.78 2.05 6.07
C VAL A 138 6.11 1.48 4.81
N ALA A 139 5.33 0.43 4.99
CA ALA A 139 4.42 -0.06 3.97
C ALA A 139 3.05 -0.30 4.58
N LEU A 140 2.02 0.27 3.96
CA LEU A 140 0.63 0.07 4.36
C LEU A 140 0.11 -1.28 3.88
N ASN A 141 0.45 -1.63 2.65
CA ASN A 141 -0.10 -2.77 1.93
C ASN A 141 0.89 -3.95 1.87
N SER A 142 2.03 -3.72 1.25
CA SER A 142 3.02 -4.78 1.04
C SER A 142 4.39 -4.25 0.67
N LEU A 143 5.38 -5.08 0.87
CA LEU A 143 6.70 -4.97 0.27
C LEU A 143 7.10 -6.33 -0.31
N GLY A 144 7.83 -6.33 -1.42
CA GLY A 144 8.16 -7.57 -2.09
C GLY A 144 9.35 -7.50 -3.02
N PHE A 145 9.85 -8.68 -3.38
CA PHE A 145 11.01 -8.91 -4.24
C PHE A 145 10.65 -9.83 -5.38
N GLY A 146 11.11 -9.51 -6.58
CA GLY A 146 10.96 -10.34 -7.76
C GLY A 146 9.84 -9.88 -8.69
N ILE A 147 8.92 -10.77 -9.07
CA ILE A 147 7.94 -10.50 -10.14
C ILE A 147 6.97 -9.37 -9.81
N ASP A 148 6.59 -9.18 -8.58
CA ASP A 148 5.69 -8.10 -8.17
C ASP A 148 6.34 -6.73 -8.39
N ALA A 149 7.62 -6.61 -8.07
CA ALA A 149 8.41 -5.41 -8.34
C ALA A 149 8.59 -5.17 -9.85
N ALA A 150 8.82 -6.22 -10.63
CA ALA A 150 8.88 -6.12 -12.09
C ALA A 150 7.55 -5.65 -12.71
N ILE A 151 6.41 -6.07 -12.16
CA ILE A 151 5.08 -5.58 -12.55
C ILE A 151 4.92 -4.09 -12.19
N CYS A 152 5.38 -3.67 -11.01
CA CYS A 152 5.35 -2.27 -10.60
C CYS A 152 6.18 -1.38 -11.54
N GLU A 153 7.40 -1.82 -11.90
CA GLU A 153 8.26 -1.15 -12.87
C GLU A 153 7.54 -0.95 -14.23
N LEU A 154 6.95 -2.01 -14.77
CA LEU A 154 6.21 -1.94 -16.04
C LEU A 154 5.00 -1.00 -15.96
N ASN A 155 4.29 -0.99 -14.83
CA ASN A 155 3.15 -0.10 -14.62
C ASN A 155 3.59 1.37 -14.49
N GLN A 156 4.74 1.66 -13.87
CA GLN A 156 5.30 3.02 -13.81
C GLN A 156 5.63 3.53 -15.21
N HIS A 157 6.31 2.74 -16.04
CA HIS A 157 6.60 3.09 -17.43
C HIS A 157 5.33 3.30 -18.26
N GLN A 158 4.30 2.47 -18.09
CA GLN A 158 3.03 2.64 -18.78
C GLN A 158 2.28 3.90 -18.34
N ARG A 159 2.29 4.26 -17.07
CA ARG A 159 1.70 5.51 -16.56
C ARG A 159 2.39 6.72 -17.18
N GLN A 160 3.73 6.74 -17.25
CA GLN A 160 4.47 7.81 -17.91
C GLN A 160 4.10 7.92 -19.41
N ALA A 161 4.05 6.80 -20.14
CA ALA A 161 3.69 6.78 -21.56
C ALA A 161 2.22 7.20 -21.81
N VAL A 162 1.30 6.91 -20.89
CA VAL A 162 -0.13 7.33 -20.99
C VAL A 162 -0.29 8.81 -20.67
N LEU A 163 0.49 9.38 -19.77
CA LEU A 163 0.50 10.82 -19.49
C LEU A 163 1.02 11.61 -20.71
N GLU A 164 1.91 11.01 -21.51
CA GLU A 164 2.45 11.58 -22.75
C GLU A 164 1.52 11.38 -23.97
N SER A 165 0.61 10.40 -23.93
CA SER A 165 -0.36 10.11 -25.00
C SER A 165 -1.79 10.35 -24.52
N ASN A 166 -2.44 11.38 -25.05
CA ASN A 166 -3.85 11.72 -24.78
C ASN A 166 -4.81 10.51 -24.93
N GLY A 167 -4.95 9.78 -23.88
CA GLY A 167 -5.98 8.77 -23.65
C GLY A 167 -5.72 7.43 -24.29
N ILE A 168 -5.69 6.35 -23.51
CA ILE A 168 -6.08 5.00 -24.00
C ILE A 168 -6.30 3.99 -22.86
N LYS A 169 -7.39 3.23 -23.04
CA LYS A 169 -7.73 1.83 -22.73
C LYS A 169 -7.03 1.20 -21.51
N LYS A 170 -7.85 0.72 -20.59
CA LYS A 170 -7.51 -0.30 -19.58
C LYS A 170 -6.61 -1.37 -20.22
N ALA A 171 -5.30 -1.21 -20.12
CA ALA A 171 -4.36 -2.26 -20.48
C ALA A 171 -4.73 -3.48 -19.62
N SER A 172 -4.90 -4.61 -20.26
CA SER A 172 -5.17 -5.88 -19.56
C SER A 172 -4.04 -6.09 -18.55
N TYR A 173 -4.35 -6.28 -17.27
CA TYR A 173 -3.39 -6.63 -16.22
C TYR A 173 -2.55 -7.88 -16.55
N LEU A 174 -3.04 -8.71 -17.47
CA LEU A 174 -2.34 -9.90 -17.94
C LEU A 174 -1.08 -9.59 -18.74
N THR A 175 -1.06 -8.52 -19.51
CA THR A 175 0.10 -8.20 -20.38
C THR A 175 1.36 -7.88 -19.57
N PRO A 176 1.32 -6.99 -18.54
CA PRO A 176 2.45 -6.76 -17.65
C PRO A 176 2.89 -8.02 -16.90
N ILE A 177 1.94 -8.83 -16.43
CA ILE A 177 2.24 -10.08 -15.70
C ILE A 177 2.96 -11.07 -16.62
N LEU A 178 2.47 -11.27 -17.84
CA LEU A 178 3.10 -12.20 -18.80
C LEU A 178 4.48 -11.70 -19.25
N LYS A 179 4.64 -10.38 -19.43
CA LYS A 179 5.93 -9.79 -19.77
C LYS A 179 6.92 -9.95 -18.61
N ALA A 180 6.54 -9.55 -17.38
CA ALA A 180 7.37 -9.73 -16.20
C ALA A 180 7.74 -11.21 -15.97
N PHE A 181 6.78 -12.12 -16.25
CA PHE A 181 7.05 -13.55 -16.14
C PHE A 181 8.04 -14.06 -17.19
N ARG A 182 7.99 -13.56 -18.42
CA ARG A 182 8.93 -13.94 -19.48
C ARG A 182 10.36 -13.46 -19.20
N GLU A 183 10.49 -12.29 -18.61
CA GLU A 183 11.75 -11.61 -18.29
C GLU A 183 12.22 -11.91 -16.85
N ARG A 184 11.52 -12.83 -16.14
CA ARG A 184 11.81 -13.12 -14.73
C ARG A 184 13.19 -13.74 -14.52
N GLU A 185 13.79 -13.32 -13.45
CA GLU A 185 14.93 -13.97 -12.83
C GLU A 185 14.47 -14.67 -11.54
N GLU A 186 14.89 -15.91 -11.34
CA GLU A 186 14.65 -16.64 -10.10
C GLU A 186 15.81 -16.36 -9.16
N PHE A 187 15.52 -16.14 -7.89
CA PHE A 187 16.51 -15.75 -6.90
C PHE A 187 16.47 -16.65 -5.65
N ALA A 188 17.54 -16.58 -4.86
CA ALA A 188 17.64 -17.24 -3.56
C ALA A 188 17.44 -16.22 -2.43
N ALA A 189 16.80 -16.64 -1.34
CA ALA A 189 16.63 -15.82 -0.14
C ALA A 189 16.84 -16.65 1.13
N ILE A 190 17.31 -15.99 2.19
CA ILE A 190 17.32 -16.51 3.55
C ILE A 190 16.28 -15.73 4.33
N ILE A 191 15.36 -16.42 4.99
CA ILE A 191 14.22 -15.85 5.70
C ILE A 191 14.29 -16.28 7.16
N THR A 192 14.16 -15.31 8.06
CA THR A 192 14.01 -15.51 9.50
C THR A 192 12.68 -14.95 9.93
N LEU A 193 11.86 -15.72 10.65
CA LEU A 193 10.55 -15.30 11.14
C LEU A 193 10.56 -15.24 12.65
N ASN A 194 10.03 -14.17 13.24
CA ASN A 194 9.89 -14.00 14.69
C ASN A 194 11.18 -14.33 15.49
N ASN A 195 12.35 -13.96 14.93
CA ASN A 195 13.67 -14.26 15.48
C ASN A 195 13.94 -15.77 15.73
N SER A 196 13.25 -16.66 14.99
CA SER A 196 13.48 -18.10 15.00
C SER A 196 14.71 -18.50 14.17
N GLU A 197 14.89 -19.80 13.95
CA GLU A 197 15.91 -20.28 13.00
C GLU A 197 15.62 -19.80 11.59
N SER A 198 16.71 -19.44 10.88
CA SER A 198 16.63 -19.01 9.48
C SER A 198 16.51 -20.23 8.55
N PHE A 199 15.75 -20.09 7.48
CA PHE A 199 15.67 -21.09 6.43
C PHE A 199 15.94 -20.48 5.06
N SER A 200 16.52 -21.29 4.17
CA SER A 200 16.85 -20.86 2.81
C SER A 200 15.80 -21.33 1.83
N VAL A 201 15.45 -20.48 0.90
CA VAL A 201 14.57 -20.76 -0.23
C VAL A 201 15.23 -20.38 -1.55
N THR A 202 15.05 -21.22 -2.55
CA THR A 202 15.66 -21.04 -3.88
C THR A 202 14.61 -21.12 -4.97
N GLN A 203 14.97 -20.65 -6.17
CA GLN A 203 14.08 -20.60 -7.32
C GLN A 203 12.80 -19.81 -7.01
N ASN A 204 12.97 -18.69 -6.29
CA ASN A 204 11.86 -17.82 -5.95
C ASN A 204 11.51 -16.92 -7.13
N LEU A 205 10.23 -16.83 -7.42
CA LEU A 205 9.63 -15.83 -8.30
C LEU A 205 9.21 -14.59 -7.53
N LEU A 206 8.77 -14.80 -6.28
CA LEU A 206 8.30 -13.78 -5.36
C LEU A 206 8.69 -14.17 -3.93
N VAL A 207 9.20 -13.21 -3.18
CA VAL A 207 9.23 -13.21 -1.72
C VAL A 207 8.72 -11.84 -1.27
N GLY A 208 7.67 -11.80 -0.43
CA GLY A 208 7.10 -10.54 0.00
C GLY A 208 6.38 -10.61 1.33
N ALA A 209 6.27 -9.47 2.01
CA ALA A 209 5.48 -9.28 3.21
C ALA A 209 4.17 -8.56 2.86
N PHE A 210 3.05 -9.09 3.33
CA PHE A 210 1.71 -8.60 3.03
C PHE A 210 0.97 -8.30 4.33
N ASN A 211 0.57 -7.04 4.48
CA ASN A 211 -0.11 -6.54 5.67
C ASN A 211 -1.63 -6.83 5.64
N HIS A 212 -2.20 -6.92 4.43
CA HIS A 212 -3.62 -7.22 4.24
C HIS A 212 -3.90 -7.95 2.91
N SER A 213 -5.18 -8.27 2.68
CA SER A 213 -5.61 -9.18 1.61
C SER A 213 -5.38 -8.65 0.21
N TYR A 214 -5.53 -7.34 0.01
CA TYR A 214 -5.58 -6.73 -1.32
C TYR A 214 -4.21 -6.29 -1.80
N PHE A 215 -3.98 -6.46 -3.10
CA PHE A 215 -2.74 -6.09 -3.78
C PHE A 215 -3.03 -5.71 -5.23
N GLY A 216 -2.33 -4.69 -5.74
CA GLY A 216 -2.34 -4.34 -7.17
C GLY A 216 -3.68 -3.80 -7.69
N GLY A 217 -4.46 -3.11 -6.85
CA GLY A 217 -5.70 -2.45 -7.28
C GLY A 217 -6.94 -3.33 -7.16
N GLY A 218 -7.08 -4.06 -6.07
CA GLY A 218 -8.27 -4.83 -5.72
C GLY A 218 -8.19 -6.33 -5.94
N ILE A 219 -7.02 -6.87 -6.25
CA ILE A 219 -6.80 -8.32 -6.32
C ILE A 219 -6.60 -8.86 -4.90
N ARG A 220 -7.42 -9.82 -4.51
CA ARG A 220 -7.33 -10.46 -3.20
C ARG A 220 -6.26 -11.55 -3.18
N PHE A 221 -4.99 -11.11 -3.21
CA PHE A 221 -3.85 -12.00 -3.37
C PHE A 221 -3.54 -12.81 -2.11
N VAL A 222 -3.64 -12.23 -0.91
CA VAL A 222 -3.37 -12.93 0.36
C VAL A 222 -4.60 -12.90 1.26
N PRO A 223 -5.63 -13.71 0.99
CA PRO A 223 -6.94 -13.60 1.66
C PRO A 223 -6.94 -13.76 3.18
N THR A 224 -5.85 -14.29 3.75
CA THR A 224 -5.69 -14.50 5.19
C THR A 224 -4.98 -13.36 5.90
N ALA A 225 -4.23 -12.52 5.17
CA ALA A 225 -3.69 -11.30 5.73
C ALA A 225 -4.84 -10.28 5.90
N LYS A 226 -5.03 -9.78 7.11
CA LYS A 226 -6.10 -8.84 7.44
C LYS A 226 -5.67 -7.90 8.55
N GLN A 227 -6.11 -6.66 8.48
CA GLN A 227 -6.02 -5.73 9.60
C GLN A 227 -6.70 -6.32 10.87
N GLY A 228 -6.07 -6.13 12.02
CA GLY A 228 -6.54 -6.67 13.30
C GLY A 228 -6.14 -8.12 13.58
N ASN A 229 -5.38 -8.76 12.70
CA ASN A 229 -4.81 -10.09 12.97
C ASN A 229 -3.57 -10.02 13.88
N HIS A 230 -3.05 -8.84 14.16
CA HIS A 230 -1.80 -8.60 14.88
C HIS A 230 -0.59 -9.35 14.30
N SER A 231 -0.60 -9.49 12.97
CA SER A 231 0.42 -10.22 12.23
C SER A 231 0.32 -9.93 10.74
N PHE A 232 1.41 -10.13 10.02
CA PHE A 232 1.46 -10.07 8.58
C PHE A 232 1.87 -11.43 7.98
N GLU A 233 1.70 -11.58 6.69
CA GLU A 233 2.04 -12.82 5.99
C GLU A 233 3.30 -12.63 5.14
N ILE A 234 4.31 -13.50 5.33
CA ILE A 234 5.39 -13.67 4.36
C ILE A 234 4.90 -14.67 3.31
N VAL A 235 4.89 -14.25 2.06
CA VAL A 235 4.49 -15.09 0.92
C VAL A 235 5.71 -15.42 0.08
N ILE A 236 5.82 -16.69 -0.30
CA ILE A 236 6.89 -17.22 -1.14
C ILE A 236 6.25 -17.93 -2.34
N ALA A 237 6.54 -17.45 -3.56
CA ALA A 237 6.21 -18.16 -4.79
C ALA A 237 7.50 -18.71 -5.42
N ARG A 238 7.60 -20.03 -5.55
CA ARG A 238 8.81 -20.71 -6.03
C ARG A 238 8.52 -21.81 -7.01
N LYS A 239 9.50 -22.12 -7.89
CA LYS A 239 9.37 -23.17 -8.90
C LYS A 239 8.11 -23.02 -9.76
N VAL A 240 7.78 -21.78 -10.11
CA VAL A 240 6.53 -21.44 -10.80
C VAL A 240 6.76 -21.48 -12.31
N SER A 241 6.03 -22.33 -13.02
CA SER A 241 6.00 -22.36 -14.49
C SER A 241 4.92 -21.42 -15.05
N ALA A 242 5.03 -21.09 -16.35
CA ALA A 242 3.96 -20.35 -17.04
C ALA A 242 2.59 -21.05 -16.95
N PHE A 243 2.60 -22.39 -16.99
CA PHE A 243 1.40 -23.19 -16.86
C PHE A 243 0.81 -23.11 -15.43
N THR A 244 1.68 -23.06 -14.41
CA THR A 244 1.24 -22.85 -13.02
C THR A 244 0.56 -21.52 -12.87
N ILE A 245 1.11 -20.42 -13.42
CA ILE A 245 0.46 -19.10 -13.39
C ILE A 245 -0.89 -19.12 -14.07
N LEU A 246 -0.94 -19.66 -15.29
CA LEU A 246 -2.18 -19.71 -16.06
C LEU A 246 -3.30 -20.47 -15.31
N LYS A 247 -2.94 -21.55 -14.62
CA LYS A 247 -3.87 -22.32 -13.79
C LYS A 247 -4.24 -21.63 -12.47
N ALA A 248 -3.29 -20.93 -11.83
CA ALA A 248 -3.53 -20.25 -10.56
C ALA A 248 -4.36 -18.97 -10.72
N PHE A 249 -4.24 -18.31 -11.87
CA PHE A 249 -4.83 -16.99 -12.13
C PHE A 249 -6.35 -16.93 -11.88
N PRO A 250 -7.19 -17.87 -12.34
CA PRO A 250 -8.62 -17.86 -12.02
C PRO A 250 -8.89 -17.90 -10.50
N PHE A 251 -8.12 -18.69 -9.74
CA PHE A 251 -8.29 -18.79 -8.28
C PHE A 251 -7.86 -17.51 -7.56
N ILE A 252 -6.83 -16.81 -8.08
CA ILE A 252 -6.41 -15.51 -7.57
C ILE A 252 -7.51 -14.48 -7.78
N LEU A 253 -8.12 -14.44 -8.97
CA LEU A 253 -9.12 -13.42 -9.33
C LEU A 253 -10.49 -13.64 -8.71
N THR A 254 -10.87 -14.89 -8.39
CA THR A 254 -12.25 -15.20 -7.96
C THR A 254 -12.38 -15.37 -6.46
N ASN A 255 -11.73 -16.37 -5.88
CA ASN A 255 -12.01 -16.81 -4.51
C ASN A 255 -10.79 -16.86 -3.59
N GLY A 256 -9.59 -16.51 -4.10
CA GLY A 256 -8.36 -16.48 -3.30
C GLY A 256 -7.90 -17.87 -2.80
N THR A 257 -8.32 -18.96 -3.46
CA THR A 257 -7.98 -20.33 -3.01
C THR A 257 -6.70 -20.89 -3.62
N HIS A 258 -5.94 -20.07 -4.34
CA HIS A 258 -4.70 -20.47 -5.03
C HIS A 258 -3.65 -21.10 -4.08
N PHE A 259 -3.51 -20.66 -2.83
CA PHE A 259 -2.62 -21.29 -1.86
C PHE A 259 -2.99 -22.77 -1.59
N LYS A 260 -4.29 -23.09 -1.60
CA LYS A 260 -4.76 -24.47 -1.39
C LYS A 260 -4.50 -25.36 -2.61
N HIS A 261 -4.61 -24.78 -3.81
CA HIS A 261 -4.46 -25.53 -5.06
C HIS A 261 -3.00 -25.71 -5.50
N PHE A 262 -2.11 -24.82 -5.06
CA PHE A 262 -0.69 -24.82 -5.43
C PHE A 262 0.27 -24.78 -4.22
N PRO A 263 0.12 -25.67 -3.21
CA PRO A 263 0.89 -25.61 -1.96
C PRO A 263 2.40 -25.83 -2.15
N ASN A 264 2.80 -26.51 -3.24
CA ASN A 264 4.20 -26.73 -3.56
C ASN A 264 4.89 -25.50 -4.19
N ASN A 265 4.08 -24.58 -4.74
CA ASN A 265 4.56 -23.39 -5.43
C ASN A 265 4.32 -22.11 -4.64
N LEU A 266 3.26 -22.07 -3.83
CA LEU A 266 2.83 -20.91 -3.06
C LEU A 266 2.79 -21.28 -1.58
N GLN A 267 3.68 -20.68 -0.82
CA GLN A 267 3.78 -20.86 0.64
C GLN A 267 3.55 -19.51 1.32
N LYS A 268 3.00 -19.54 2.52
CA LYS A 268 2.78 -18.36 3.33
C LYS A 268 3.03 -18.67 4.80
N TYR A 269 3.55 -17.69 5.52
CA TYR A 269 3.93 -17.79 6.92
C TYR A 269 3.44 -16.56 7.65
N ASN A 270 2.71 -16.78 8.73
CA ASN A 270 2.23 -15.71 9.59
C ASN A 270 3.32 -15.32 10.62
N CYS A 271 3.59 -14.03 10.76
CA CYS A 271 4.60 -13.54 11.68
C CYS A 271 4.34 -12.08 12.11
N THR A 272 5.04 -11.63 13.14
CA THR A 272 5.05 -10.24 13.63
C THR A 272 6.36 -9.53 13.29
N SER A 273 7.40 -10.32 12.97
CA SER A 273 8.67 -9.80 12.47
C SER A 273 9.29 -10.79 11.48
N ALA A 274 10.03 -10.26 10.52
CA ALA A 274 10.78 -11.05 9.55
C ALA A 274 12.10 -10.36 9.19
N ARG A 275 13.09 -11.17 8.83
CA ARG A 275 14.31 -10.71 8.17
C ARG A 275 14.45 -11.45 6.85
N ILE A 276 14.69 -10.70 5.77
CA ILE A 276 14.87 -11.23 4.43
C ILE A 276 16.25 -10.84 3.95
N GLN A 277 17.06 -11.82 3.54
CA GLN A 277 18.39 -11.61 3.02
C GLN A 277 18.49 -12.18 1.60
N ILE A 278 18.98 -11.36 0.67
CA ILE A 278 19.21 -11.71 -0.74
C ILE A 278 20.60 -11.20 -1.11
N ASN A 279 21.47 -12.09 -1.61
CA ASN A 279 22.87 -11.79 -1.89
C ASN A 279 23.18 -11.57 -3.38
N GLU A 280 22.19 -11.18 -4.14
CA GLU A 280 22.27 -10.90 -5.58
C GLU A 280 21.41 -9.69 -5.93
N PRO A 281 21.66 -9.00 -7.06
CA PRO A 281 20.84 -7.89 -7.50
C PRO A 281 19.38 -8.30 -7.65
N ILE A 282 18.47 -7.47 -7.09
CA ILE A 282 17.05 -7.82 -7.05
C ILE A 282 16.16 -6.59 -7.20
N LYS A 283 15.07 -6.75 -7.95
CA LYS A 283 13.98 -5.80 -8.03
C LYS A 283 13.09 -5.92 -6.80
N ALA A 284 12.77 -4.79 -6.21
CA ALA A 284 11.91 -4.69 -5.03
C ALA A 284 10.80 -3.64 -5.24
N GLN A 285 9.74 -3.75 -4.46
CA GLN A 285 8.69 -2.75 -4.37
C GLN A 285 8.24 -2.55 -2.92
N THR A 286 7.77 -1.34 -2.61
CA THR A 286 7.06 -1.00 -1.38
C THR A 286 5.82 -0.22 -1.76
N ASP A 287 4.63 -0.73 -1.44
CA ASP A 287 3.32 -0.14 -1.81
C ASP A 287 3.20 0.29 -3.29
N GLY A 288 3.87 -0.45 -4.19
CA GLY A 288 3.89 -0.20 -5.63
C GLY A 288 5.02 0.74 -6.12
N GLU A 289 5.84 1.27 -5.22
CA GLU A 289 7.03 2.04 -5.58
C GLU A 289 8.22 1.11 -5.82
N PHE A 290 8.78 1.20 -7.03
CA PHE A 290 9.85 0.32 -7.51
C PHE A 290 11.24 0.80 -7.11
N ILE A 291 12.11 -0.14 -6.73
CA ILE A 291 13.51 0.08 -6.42
C ILE A 291 14.36 -1.14 -6.82
N ILE A 292 15.65 -0.94 -7.09
CA ILE A 292 16.62 -2.03 -7.31
C ILE A 292 17.63 -1.99 -6.17
N TYR A 293 17.93 -3.17 -5.62
CA TYR A 293 19.02 -3.38 -4.66
C TYR A 293 20.10 -4.30 -5.27
N ASP A 294 21.36 -4.01 -5.01
CA ASP A 294 22.46 -4.93 -5.34
C ASP A 294 22.46 -6.17 -4.45
N LYS A 295 22.04 -6.00 -3.21
CA LYS A 295 21.82 -7.03 -2.20
C LYS A 295 20.89 -6.50 -1.13
N VAL A 296 20.26 -7.39 -0.36
CA VAL A 296 19.26 -7.02 0.66
C VAL A 296 19.57 -7.69 2.00
N ASP A 297 19.48 -6.93 3.07
CA ASP A 297 19.36 -7.41 4.45
C ASP A 297 18.28 -6.58 5.15
N LEU A 298 17.02 -6.95 4.91
CA LEU A 298 15.83 -6.20 5.30
C LEU A 298 15.22 -6.79 6.58
N ASN A 299 15.09 -5.97 7.60
CA ASN A 299 14.26 -6.29 8.77
C ASN A 299 12.89 -5.67 8.60
N ILE A 300 11.84 -6.41 8.94
CA ILE A 300 10.44 -6.01 8.87
C ILE A 300 9.80 -6.27 10.21
N SER A 301 9.03 -5.33 10.71
CA SER A 301 8.22 -5.48 11.92
C SER A 301 6.82 -4.92 11.74
N LEU A 302 5.86 -5.52 12.44
CA LEU A 302 4.51 -4.98 12.54
C LEU A 302 4.52 -3.84 13.56
N GLU A 303 3.97 -2.69 13.15
CA GLU A 303 3.79 -1.54 14.02
C GLU A 303 2.36 -1.00 13.91
N TYR A 304 2.01 -0.05 14.77
CA TYR A 304 0.67 0.50 14.91
C TYR A 304 0.69 2.01 14.79
N TYR A 305 -0.35 2.57 14.18
CA TYR A 305 -0.52 4.01 14.09
C TYR A 305 -2.00 4.41 14.23
N PRO A 306 -2.34 5.50 14.93
CA PRO A 306 -3.72 5.91 15.14
C PRO A 306 -4.36 6.47 13.88
N PHE A 307 -5.53 5.91 13.51
CA PHE A 307 -6.37 6.38 12.43
C PHE A 307 -7.78 6.68 12.93
N ILE A 308 -8.38 7.75 12.42
CA ILE A 308 -9.80 8.03 12.59
C ILE A 308 -10.51 7.39 11.42
N VAL A 309 -11.25 6.32 11.64
CA VAL A 309 -11.84 5.49 10.60
C VAL A 309 -13.32 5.73 10.40
N THR A 310 -13.70 6.00 9.15
CA THR A 310 -15.10 6.16 8.72
C THR A 310 -15.48 4.93 7.94
N TYR A 311 -16.17 3.99 8.59
CA TYR A 311 -16.58 2.73 7.97
C TYR A 311 -17.88 2.87 7.17
N ILE A 312 -17.99 2.09 6.08
CA ILE A 312 -19.26 1.86 5.43
C ILE A 312 -20.11 1.02 6.40
N HIS A 313 -21.21 1.60 6.91
CA HIS A 313 -22.14 0.84 7.74
C HIS A 313 -22.74 -0.30 6.91
N GLN A 314 -22.51 -1.54 7.31
CA GLN A 314 -23.27 -2.68 6.78
C GLN A 314 -24.73 -2.48 7.22
N LYS A 315 -25.64 -2.33 6.23
CA LYS A 315 -27.08 -2.30 6.46
C LYS A 315 -27.60 -3.68 6.82
#